data_8d3094cb19f5d918722e64d70e4c1e88
#
_entry.id   8d3094cb19f5d918722e64d70e4c1e88
#
_cell.length_a   1.000
_cell.length_b   1.000
_cell.length_c   1.000
_cell.angle_alpha   90.00
_cell.angle_beta   90.00
_cell.angle_gamma   90.00
#
_symmetry.space_group_name_H-M   'P 1'
#
loop_
_entity.id
_entity.type
_entity.pdbx_description
1 polymer ?
#
loop_
_entity_poly.entity_id
_entity_poly.type
_entity_poly.pdbx_seq_one_letter_code
_entity_poly.pdbx_strand_id
1 'polypeptide(L)'
;SGSGSGDGIRSFNSDPVYTIDGVPTILRHVRGNVAHGVILNRDLTTTNCYVAKQDNIFAHGETLANAMEALRDKLFEDMPVEERIAAFLKATEDGRAYPAQYFYDWHHRLTGSCDMGRRQFARDHGIDVDSDTMTLREFLALTKDAYGGSVIRKAMEKLEVGAEDI
;
A
#
# COMPACT_ATOMS: atom_id res chain seq x y z
N SER A 1 -20.87 -14.14 -15.51
CA SER A 1 -20.35 -14.54 -15.56
C SER A 1 -19.66 -14.84 -15.79
N GLY A 2 -19.88 -14.73 -15.73
CA GLY A 2 -19.21 -15.07 -15.69
C GLY A 2 -18.60 -15.67 -15.98
N SER A 3 -18.83 -15.78 -16.26
CA SER A 3 -18.23 -16.37 -16.44
C SER A 3 -17.31 -16.49 -16.38
N GLY A 4 -17.30 -15.80 -16.13
CA GLY A 4 -16.15 -15.91 -15.88
C GLY A 4 -15.54 -16.90 -16.36
N SER A 5 -15.75 -17.01 -17.23
CA SER A 5 -15.02 -18.06 -17.68
C SER A 5 -15.27 -19.31 -16.87
N GLY A 6 -16.01 -19.26 -15.88
CA GLY A 6 -16.28 -20.41 -15.08
C GLY A 6 -15.07 -21.11 -14.50
N ASP A 7 -13.97 -20.41 -14.48
CA ASP A 7 -12.74 -21.04 -14.09
C ASP A 7 -12.59 -21.20 -12.61
N GLY A 8 -13.33 -20.43 -11.85
CA GLY A 8 -13.19 -20.46 -10.42
C GLY A 8 -14.27 -21.27 -9.75
N ILE A 9 -14.00 -21.66 -8.52
CA ILE A 9 -15.00 -22.23 -7.63
C ILE A 9 -15.94 -21.12 -7.22
N ARG A 10 -17.26 -21.29 -7.44
CA ARG A 10 -18.26 -20.27 -7.13
C ARG A 10 -18.86 -20.42 -5.75
N SER A 11 -18.77 -21.61 -5.18
CA SER A 11 -19.25 -21.85 -3.82
C SER A 11 -18.46 -22.98 -3.19
N PHE A 12 -18.42 -22.95 -1.87
CA PHE A 12 -17.77 -23.98 -1.07
C PHE A 12 -18.61 -24.18 0.18
N ASN A 13 -19.12 -25.40 0.39
CA ASN A 13 -20.02 -25.70 1.50
C ASN A 13 -21.21 -24.73 1.54
N SER A 14 -21.77 -24.41 0.37
CA SER A 14 -22.91 -23.50 0.19
C SER A 14 -22.60 -22.03 0.42
N ASP A 15 -21.35 -21.66 0.74
CA ASP A 15 -20.93 -20.27 0.86
C ASP A 15 -20.43 -19.75 -0.49
N PRO A 16 -20.79 -18.53 -0.90
CA PRO A 16 -20.27 -17.97 -2.13
C PRO A 16 -18.75 -17.76 -2.04
N VAL A 17 -18.07 -18.00 -3.15
CA VAL A 17 -16.64 -17.77 -3.27
C VAL A 17 -16.42 -16.59 -4.19
N TYR A 18 -15.70 -15.60 -3.72
CA TYR A 18 -15.33 -14.41 -4.49
C TYR A 18 -13.85 -14.47 -4.86
N THR A 19 -13.51 -13.95 -6.03
CA THR A 19 -12.10 -13.84 -6.41
C THR A 19 -11.61 -12.45 -6.02
N ILE A 20 -10.71 -12.41 -5.04
CA ILE A 20 -10.11 -11.16 -4.54
C ILE A 20 -8.61 -11.29 -4.73
N ASP A 21 -8.01 -10.39 -5.49
CA ASP A 21 -6.58 -10.44 -5.84
C ASP A 21 -6.19 -11.76 -6.53
N GLY A 22 -7.13 -12.32 -7.31
CA GLY A 22 -6.89 -13.60 -7.94
C GLY A 22 -6.98 -14.80 -6.99
N VAL A 23 -7.44 -14.59 -5.76
CA VAL A 23 -7.48 -15.62 -4.72
C VAL A 23 -8.92 -15.92 -4.35
N PRO A 24 -9.34 -17.20 -4.38
CA PRO A 24 -10.70 -17.58 -3.95
C PRO A 24 -10.89 -17.28 -2.47
N THR A 25 -11.92 -16.51 -2.15
CA THR A 25 -12.14 -15.99 -0.80
C THR A 25 -13.60 -16.12 -0.39
N ILE A 26 -13.86 -16.57 0.82
CA ILE A 26 -15.20 -16.67 1.40
C ILE A 26 -15.29 -15.59 2.47
N LEU A 27 -16.30 -14.71 2.37
CA LEU A 27 -16.52 -13.65 3.34
C LEU A 27 -17.44 -14.17 4.44
N ARG A 28 -17.04 -14.01 5.70
CA ARG A 28 -17.79 -14.49 6.86
C ARG A 28 -18.53 -13.37 7.58
N HIS A 29 -17.81 -12.32 7.93
CA HIS A 29 -18.36 -11.17 8.65
C HIS A 29 -18.02 -9.90 7.91
N VAL A 30 -19.05 -9.22 7.40
CA VAL A 30 -18.86 -7.98 6.65
C VAL A 30 -19.33 -6.81 7.50
N ARG A 31 -18.49 -5.77 7.59
CA ARG A 31 -18.79 -4.55 8.34
C ARG A 31 -18.33 -3.35 7.52
N GLY A 32 -19.26 -2.68 6.84
CA GLY A 32 -18.91 -1.55 5.98
C GLY A 32 -17.93 -1.97 4.89
N ASN A 33 -16.76 -1.37 4.91
CA ASN A 33 -15.73 -1.60 3.89
C ASN A 33 -14.70 -2.66 4.27
N VAL A 34 -14.91 -3.37 5.37
CA VAL A 34 -13.99 -4.42 5.82
C VAL A 34 -14.77 -5.70 6.07
N ALA A 35 -14.09 -6.82 5.93
CA ALA A 35 -14.67 -8.12 6.18
C ALA A 35 -13.61 -9.07 6.74
N HIS A 36 -14.06 -9.98 7.58
CA HIS A 36 -13.26 -11.14 7.98
C HIS A 36 -13.71 -12.32 7.14
N GLY A 37 -12.79 -13.10 6.63
CA GLY A 37 -13.11 -14.23 5.81
C GLY A 37 -12.02 -15.28 5.83
N VAL A 38 -12.09 -16.19 4.87
CA VAL A 38 -11.09 -17.22 4.71
C VAL A 38 -10.72 -17.35 3.23
N ILE A 39 -9.45 -17.63 2.98
CA ILE A 39 -8.95 -17.96 1.66
C ILE A 39 -9.13 -19.46 1.47
N LEU A 40 -9.69 -19.85 0.32
CA LEU A 40 -9.81 -21.25 -0.04
C LEU A 40 -8.55 -21.68 -0.77
N ASN A 41 -7.78 -22.57 -0.15
CA ASN A 41 -6.54 -23.08 -0.71
C ASN A 41 -6.79 -24.18 -1.74
N ARG A 42 -5.79 -24.51 -2.53
CA ARG A 42 -5.91 -25.54 -3.58
C ARG A 42 -6.28 -26.91 -3.05
N ASP A 43 -5.85 -27.24 -1.85
CA ASP A 43 -6.16 -28.52 -1.21
C ASP A 43 -7.50 -28.50 -0.48
N LEU A 44 -8.30 -27.43 -0.67
CA LEU A 44 -9.60 -27.20 -0.06
C LEU A 44 -9.53 -26.90 1.45
N THR A 45 -8.34 -26.69 2.00
CA THR A 45 -8.21 -26.11 3.34
C THR A 45 -8.46 -24.61 3.27
N THR A 46 -8.67 -23.98 4.41
CA THR A 46 -8.92 -22.54 4.48
C THR A 46 -7.88 -21.84 5.35
N THR A 47 -7.62 -20.57 5.01
CA THR A 47 -6.72 -19.73 5.78
C THR A 47 -7.45 -18.45 6.14
N ASN A 48 -7.44 -18.06 7.41
CA ASN A 48 -8.09 -16.82 7.84
C ASN A 48 -7.49 -15.62 7.14
N CYS A 49 -8.34 -14.67 6.77
CA CYS A 49 -7.90 -13.43 6.16
C CYS A 49 -8.87 -12.30 6.47
N TYR A 50 -8.43 -11.09 6.19
CA TYR A 50 -9.28 -9.90 6.21
C TYR A 50 -9.31 -9.32 4.81
N VAL A 51 -10.42 -8.67 4.48
CA VAL A 51 -10.62 -8.03 3.19
C VAL A 51 -11.04 -6.60 3.44
N ALA A 52 -10.42 -5.67 2.73
CA ALA A 52 -10.81 -4.27 2.74
C ALA A 52 -11.17 -3.86 1.32
N LYS A 53 -12.13 -2.95 1.18
CA LYS A 53 -12.53 -2.45 -0.14
C LYS A 53 -12.74 -0.95 -0.13
N GLN A 54 -12.56 -0.35 -1.30
CA GLN A 54 -12.97 1.02 -1.57
C GLN A 54 -13.39 1.07 -3.04
N ASP A 55 -14.61 1.55 -3.29
CA ASP A 55 -15.22 1.49 -4.63
C ASP A 55 -15.23 0.05 -5.12
N ASN A 56 -14.60 -0.25 -6.24
CA ASN A 56 -14.53 -1.60 -6.78
C ASN A 56 -13.17 -2.26 -6.55
N ILE A 57 -12.34 -1.66 -5.70
CA ILE A 57 -11.00 -2.16 -5.42
C ILE A 57 -11.03 -2.92 -4.10
N PHE A 58 -10.51 -4.14 -4.12
CA PHE A 58 -10.47 -5.04 -2.97
C PHE A 58 -9.02 -5.44 -2.69
N ALA A 59 -8.71 -5.61 -1.42
CA ALA A 59 -7.42 -6.16 -1.01
C ALA A 59 -7.61 -7.05 0.20
N HIS A 60 -6.75 -8.05 0.34
CA HIS A 60 -6.79 -8.94 1.48
C HIS A 60 -5.46 -8.97 2.21
N GLY A 61 -5.49 -9.43 3.46
CA GLY A 61 -4.30 -9.53 4.29
C GLY A 61 -4.54 -10.47 5.46
N GLU A 62 -3.47 -10.89 6.09
CA GLU A 62 -3.54 -11.78 7.25
C GLU A 62 -4.17 -11.10 8.46
N THR A 63 -4.04 -9.79 8.55
CA THR A 63 -4.67 -8.97 9.59
C THR A 63 -5.46 -7.85 8.94
N LEU A 64 -6.35 -7.22 9.70
CA LEU A 64 -7.10 -6.07 9.20
C LEU A 64 -6.15 -4.94 8.76
N ALA A 65 -5.11 -4.68 9.56
CA ALA A 65 -4.12 -3.66 9.21
C ALA A 65 -3.43 -3.97 7.89
N ASN A 66 -3.06 -5.23 7.66
CA ASN A 66 -2.43 -5.66 6.40
C ASN A 66 -3.38 -5.49 5.21
N ALA A 67 -4.66 -5.84 5.38
CA ALA A 67 -5.65 -5.69 4.32
C ALA A 67 -5.86 -4.22 3.96
N MET A 68 -5.93 -3.34 4.95
CA MET A 68 -6.11 -1.91 4.72
C MET A 68 -4.88 -1.29 4.06
N GLU A 69 -3.69 -1.71 4.45
CA GLU A 69 -2.46 -1.24 3.84
C GLU A 69 -2.36 -1.70 2.38
N ALA A 70 -2.68 -2.96 2.11
CA ALA A 70 -2.70 -3.49 0.74
C ALA A 70 -3.72 -2.74 -0.13
N LEU A 71 -4.88 -2.42 0.42
CA LEU A 71 -5.89 -1.62 -0.29
C LEU A 71 -5.34 -0.23 -0.62
N ARG A 72 -4.69 0.41 0.34
CA ARG A 72 -4.11 1.73 0.16
C ARG A 72 -3.06 1.71 -0.95
N ASP A 73 -2.20 0.69 -0.96
CA ASP A 73 -1.19 0.54 -2.00
C ASP A 73 -1.82 0.39 -3.38
N LYS A 74 -2.90 -0.38 -3.49
CA LYS A 74 -3.62 -0.53 -4.76
C LYS A 74 -4.24 0.78 -5.24
N LEU A 75 -4.81 1.55 -4.33
CA LEU A 75 -5.39 2.84 -4.69
C LEU A 75 -4.31 3.79 -5.23
N PHE A 76 -3.12 3.78 -4.63
CA PHE A 76 -2.02 4.61 -5.11
C PHE A 76 -1.43 4.11 -6.42
N GLU A 77 -1.47 2.80 -6.67
CA GLU A 77 -0.96 2.22 -7.91
C GLU A 77 -1.66 2.77 -9.15
N ASP A 78 -2.97 2.99 -9.06
CA ASP A 78 -3.76 3.54 -10.17
C ASP A 78 -3.84 5.07 -10.17
N MET A 79 -3.29 5.72 -9.16
CA MET A 79 -3.36 7.15 -9.00
C MET A 79 -2.26 7.85 -9.80
N PRO A 80 -2.56 8.96 -10.51
CA PRO A 80 -1.51 9.73 -11.18
C PRO A 80 -0.43 10.19 -10.21
N VAL A 81 0.81 10.32 -10.70
CA VAL A 81 1.98 10.69 -9.89
C VAL A 81 1.74 11.99 -9.12
N GLU A 82 1.16 13.00 -9.77
CA GLU A 82 0.90 14.29 -9.15
C GLU A 82 -0.04 14.17 -7.95
N GLU A 83 -1.03 13.30 -8.05
CA GLU A 83 -1.96 13.08 -6.94
C GLU A 83 -1.32 12.31 -5.81
N ARG A 84 -0.44 11.35 -6.13
CA ARG A 84 0.33 10.63 -5.09
C ARG A 84 1.23 11.58 -4.33
N ILE A 85 1.91 12.46 -5.05
CA ILE A 85 2.79 13.47 -4.44
C ILE A 85 1.98 14.40 -3.55
N ALA A 86 0.82 14.87 -4.02
CA ALA A 86 -0.03 15.76 -3.23
C ALA A 86 -0.49 15.10 -1.94
N ALA A 87 -0.90 13.83 -2.01
CA ALA A 87 -1.32 13.07 -0.83
C ALA A 87 -0.16 12.91 0.17
N PHE A 88 1.04 12.62 -0.32
CA PHE A 88 2.23 12.47 0.50
C PHE A 88 2.58 13.78 1.22
N LEU A 89 2.62 14.87 0.47
CA LEU A 89 2.97 16.18 1.05
C LEU A 89 1.93 16.62 2.08
N LYS A 90 0.66 16.33 1.82
CA LYS A 90 -0.41 16.64 2.79
C LYS A 90 -0.26 15.81 4.07
N ALA A 91 0.05 14.53 3.94
CA ALA A 91 0.22 13.64 5.09
C ALA A 91 1.40 14.04 5.98
N THR A 92 2.38 14.73 5.41
CA THR A 92 3.60 15.12 6.12
C THR A 92 3.72 16.65 6.29
N GLU A 93 2.64 17.39 6.07
CA GLU A 93 2.70 18.88 6.08
C GLU A 93 3.03 19.49 7.43
N ASP A 94 2.87 18.76 8.52
CA ASP A 94 3.21 19.24 9.85
C ASP A 94 4.72 19.35 10.10
N GLY A 95 5.54 18.81 9.21
CA GLY A 95 6.99 18.92 9.26
C GLY A 95 7.68 18.15 10.38
N ARG A 96 6.94 17.37 11.14
CA ARG A 96 7.52 16.61 12.26
C ARG A 96 8.29 15.37 11.77
N ALA A 97 9.07 14.78 12.68
CA ALA A 97 9.76 13.54 12.41
C ALA A 97 8.77 12.37 12.48
N TYR A 98 8.92 11.43 11.57
CA TYR A 98 8.15 10.19 11.52
C TYR A 98 9.11 9.01 11.51
N PRO A 99 8.67 7.81 11.91
CA PRO A 99 9.52 6.62 11.79
C PRO A 99 10.01 6.44 10.35
N ALA A 100 11.24 5.98 10.18
CA ALA A 100 11.80 5.74 8.85
C ALA A 100 10.91 4.80 8.02
N GLN A 101 10.32 3.78 8.66
CA GLN A 101 9.39 2.86 8.00
C GLN A 101 8.22 3.60 7.35
N TYR A 102 7.70 4.63 8.01
CA TYR A 102 6.60 5.44 7.47
C TYR A 102 6.96 6.06 6.13
N PHE A 103 8.15 6.66 6.02
CA PHE A 103 8.62 7.23 4.77
C PHE A 103 8.96 6.17 3.73
N TYR A 104 9.44 5.03 4.14
CA TYR A 104 9.75 3.94 3.21
C TYR A 104 8.47 3.34 2.63
N ASP A 105 7.40 3.28 3.39
CA ASP A 105 6.08 2.88 2.88
C ASP A 105 5.59 3.87 1.82
N TRP A 106 5.78 5.18 2.08
CA TRP A 106 5.45 6.20 1.10
C TRP A 106 6.32 6.11 -0.15
N HIS A 107 7.59 5.76 0.01
CA HIS A 107 8.48 5.58 -1.13
C HIS A 107 7.93 4.51 -2.08
N HIS A 108 7.45 3.41 -1.53
CA HIS A 108 6.80 2.38 -2.32
C HIS A 108 5.57 2.92 -3.07
N ARG A 109 4.71 3.65 -2.39
CA ARG A 109 3.49 4.22 -3.00
C ARG A 109 3.82 5.23 -4.09
N LEU A 110 4.87 6.02 -3.90
CA LEU A 110 5.27 7.05 -4.85
C LEU A 110 6.00 6.49 -6.07
N THR A 111 6.89 5.53 -5.87
CA THR A 111 7.84 5.09 -6.90
C THR A 111 7.66 3.65 -7.34
N GLY A 112 6.93 2.84 -6.59
CA GLY A 112 6.81 1.42 -6.86
C GLY A 112 8.01 0.60 -6.41
N SER A 113 8.90 1.17 -5.59
CA SER A 113 10.09 0.46 -5.13
C SER A 113 9.75 -0.81 -4.35
N CYS A 114 10.58 -1.83 -4.46
CA CYS A 114 10.36 -3.08 -3.75
C CYS A 114 10.94 -3.04 -2.32
N ASP A 115 10.40 -3.89 -1.46
CA ASP A 115 10.84 -3.96 -0.07
C ASP A 115 12.32 -4.28 0.06
N MET A 116 12.79 -5.24 -0.73
CA MET A 116 14.20 -5.64 -0.71
C MET A 116 15.13 -4.47 -1.05
N GLY A 117 14.77 -3.71 -2.08
CA GLY A 117 15.56 -2.54 -2.49
C GLY A 117 15.59 -1.46 -1.43
N ARG A 118 14.44 -1.20 -0.79
CA ARG A 118 14.38 -0.21 0.28
C ARG A 118 15.20 -0.65 1.51
N ARG A 119 15.15 -1.92 1.86
CA ARG A 119 15.93 -2.45 2.98
C ARG A 119 17.43 -2.39 2.70
N GLN A 120 17.83 -2.69 1.46
CA GLN A 120 19.23 -2.60 1.05
C GLN A 120 19.71 -1.14 1.12
N PHE A 121 18.90 -0.22 0.62
CA PHE A 121 19.19 1.22 0.68
C PHE A 121 19.40 1.67 2.13
N ALA A 122 18.52 1.24 3.02
CA ALA A 122 18.63 1.58 4.44
C ALA A 122 19.93 1.07 5.05
N ARG A 123 20.29 -0.17 4.76
CA ARG A 123 21.54 -0.75 5.25
C ARG A 123 22.77 0.02 4.73
N ASP A 124 22.75 0.35 3.44
CA ASP A 124 23.85 1.09 2.81
C ASP A 124 24.03 2.49 3.40
N HIS A 125 22.98 3.07 3.95
CA HIS A 125 23.01 4.41 4.54
C HIS A 125 22.99 4.39 6.07
N GLY A 126 23.12 3.22 6.69
CA GLY A 126 23.16 3.10 8.13
C GLY A 126 21.86 3.45 8.83
N ILE A 127 20.72 3.25 8.17
CA ILE A 127 19.40 3.56 8.71
C ILE A 127 18.73 2.29 9.23
N ASP A 128 18.24 2.34 10.46
CA ASP A 128 17.41 1.28 11.03
C ASP A 128 15.95 1.68 10.86
N VAL A 129 15.27 1.06 9.89
CA VAL A 129 13.88 1.42 9.56
C VAL A 129 12.91 1.18 10.72
N ASP A 130 13.27 0.29 11.63
CA ASP A 130 12.40 -0.06 12.76
C ASP A 130 12.54 0.89 13.95
N SER A 131 13.66 1.62 14.05
CA SER A 131 13.92 2.47 15.21
C SER A 131 14.25 3.92 14.87
N ASP A 132 14.78 4.18 13.68
CA ASP A 132 15.17 5.54 13.32
C ASP A 132 13.96 6.36 12.89
N THR A 133 14.09 7.69 13.07
CA THR A 133 13.09 8.65 12.61
C THR A 133 13.75 9.67 11.69
N MET A 134 12.95 10.29 10.84
CA MET A 134 13.44 11.37 9.98
C MET A 134 12.31 12.32 9.65
N THR A 135 12.67 13.52 9.18
CA THR A 135 11.71 14.50 8.72
C THR A 135 11.49 14.33 7.22
N LEU A 136 10.43 14.96 6.70
CA LEU A 136 10.15 14.96 5.27
C LEU A 136 11.37 15.46 4.48
N ARG A 137 11.99 16.57 4.91
CA ARG A 137 13.13 17.15 4.20
C ARG A 137 14.34 16.22 4.20
N GLU A 138 14.59 15.56 5.33
CA GLU A 138 15.67 14.57 5.42
C GLU A 138 15.42 13.40 4.47
N PHE A 139 14.19 12.89 4.43
CA PHE A 139 13.81 11.79 3.54
C PHE A 139 13.98 12.16 2.06
N LEU A 140 13.51 13.36 1.69
CA LEU A 140 13.61 13.83 0.30
C LEU A 140 15.08 13.98 -0.11
N ALA A 141 15.89 14.62 0.74
CA ALA A 141 17.31 14.79 0.46
C ALA A 141 18.03 13.44 0.32
N LEU A 142 17.65 12.46 1.13
CA LEU A 142 18.25 11.14 1.14
C LEU A 142 17.92 10.34 -0.12
N THR A 143 16.71 10.49 -0.66
CA THR A 143 16.20 9.62 -1.73
C THR A 143 16.15 10.26 -3.10
N LYS A 144 16.48 11.55 -3.22
CA LYS A 144 16.38 12.26 -4.50
C LYS A 144 17.21 11.67 -5.64
N ASP A 145 18.29 10.98 -5.31
CA ASP A 145 19.19 10.37 -6.30
C ASP A 145 19.10 8.84 -6.31
N ALA A 146 18.17 8.28 -5.53
CA ALA A 146 17.93 6.84 -5.46
C ALA A 146 16.91 6.41 -6.52
N TYR A 147 16.48 5.15 -6.45
CA TYR A 147 15.42 4.63 -7.32
C TYR A 147 14.18 5.52 -7.22
N GLY A 148 13.63 5.88 -8.36
CA GLY A 148 12.45 6.76 -8.38
C GLY A 148 12.76 8.22 -8.06
N GLY A 149 14.03 8.62 -8.10
CA GLY A 149 14.45 9.97 -7.75
C GLY A 149 13.72 11.07 -8.52
N SER A 150 13.28 10.80 -9.75
CA SER A 150 12.52 11.78 -10.52
C SER A 150 11.21 12.17 -9.83
N VAL A 151 10.53 11.20 -9.21
CA VAL A 151 9.30 11.44 -8.46
C VAL A 151 9.61 12.23 -7.20
N ILE A 152 10.69 11.88 -6.51
CA ILE A 152 11.12 12.58 -5.28
C ILE A 152 11.47 14.03 -5.60
N ARG A 153 12.17 14.28 -6.69
CA ARG A 153 12.51 15.65 -7.10
C ARG A 153 11.26 16.46 -7.45
N LYS A 154 10.24 15.84 -8.05
CA LYS A 154 8.96 16.50 -8.28
C LYS A 154 8.28 16.89 -6.98
N ALA A 155 8.35 16.02 -5.97
CA ALA A 155 7.80 16.32 -4.66
C ALA A 155 8.54 17.52 -4.02
N MET A 156 9.85 17.58 -4.17
CA MET A 156 10.64 18.70 -3.68
C MET A 156 10.23 20.00 -4.35
N GLU A 157 10.04 20.01 -5.66
CA GLU A 157 9.60 21.19 -6.41
C GLU A 157 8.25 21.68 -5.92
N LYS A 158 7.30 20.78 -5.73
CA LYS A 158 5.96 21.13 -5.26
C LYS A 158 6.00 21.68 -3.82
N LEU A 159 6.85 21.14 -2.99
CA LEU A 159 7.02 21.61 -1.62
C LEU A 159 7.56 23.04 -1.60
N GLU A 160 8.54 23.34 -2.45
CA GLU A 160 9.11 24.67 -2.56
C GLU A 160 8.09 25.68 -3.10
N VAL A 161 7.35 25.31 -4.14
CA VAL A 161 6.30 26.17 -4.70
C VAL A 161 5.24 26.47 -3.65
N GLY A 162 4.82 25.47 -2.88
CA GLY A 162 3.86 25.68 -1.81
C GLY A 162 4.37 26.62 -0.74
N ALA A 163 5.67 26.55 -0.42
CA ALA A 163 6.29 27.44 0.57
C ALA A 163 6.38 28.89 0.04
N GLU A 164 6.59 29.06 -1.26
CA GLU A 164 6.66 30.38 -1.87
C GLU A 164 5.29 31.07 -1.95
N ASP A 165 4.24 30.31 -2.00
CA ASP A 165 2.87 30.83 -2.08
C ASP A 165 2.35 31.34 -0.72
N ILE A 166 3.09 31.14 0.32
CA ILE A 166 2.77 31.65 1.65
C ILE A 166 3.45 33.01 1.84
#